data_5d42598408d59b34efac267f5caf98d6
#
_entry.id   5d42598408d59b34efac267f5caf98d6
#
_cell.length_a   1.000
_cell.length_b   1.000
_cell.length_c   1.000
_cell.angle_alpha   90.00
_cell.angle_beta   90.00
_cell.angle_gamma   90.00
#
_symmetry.space_group_name_H-M   'P 1'
#
loop_
_entity.id
_entity.type
_entity.pdbx_description
1 polymer ?
#
loop_
_entity_poly.entity_id
_entity_poly.type
_entity_poly.pdbx_seq_one_letter_code
_entity_poly.pdbx_strand_id
1 'polypeptide(L)'
;VSHRSPTHRRPPATTDAALEELLAEDAVSLDTLVSALASEGLAPSPGSHGAKHERGRARLLDAVAETHRFDDLEATVASLLDIDAGRAGRMLLDIDHESAWESGPNPACSICHVEGGPRVHDAVTGFVRISPGGHFPDHEHLGDETVLVLQGALRDVDGSVVGAGQIARKPAGSSHTFAVEGDLPLVYLA
;
A
#
# COMPACT_ATOMS: atom_id res chain seq x y z
N VAL A 1 -37.41 -42.51 19.99
CA VAL A 1 -36.15 -42.58 19.23
C VAL A 1 -35.68 -41.11 19.07
N SER A 2 -34.72 -40.69 19.94
CA SER A 2 -34.18 -39.32 19.96
C SER A 2 -32.97 -39.28 19.07
N HIS A 3 -33.03 -38.48 17.99
CA HIS A 3 -31.88 -38.14 17.19
C HIS A 3 -31.13 -36.93 17.78
N ARG A 4 -29.95 -37.18 18.32
CA ARG A 4 -28.99 -36.13 18.67
C ARG A 4 -28.21 -35.74 17.41
N SER A 5 -28.32 -34.46 17.05
CA SER A 5 -27.46 -33.84 16.04
C SER A 5 -26.03 -33.67 16.55
N PRO A 6 -24.99 -33.84 15.71
CA PRO A 6 -23.62 -33.61 16.10
C PRO A 6 -23.36 -32.11 16.20
N THR A 7 -22.87 -31.67 17.36
CA THR A 7 -22.37 -30.33 17.59
C THR A 7 -21.08 -30.11 16.80
N HIS A 8 -21.13 -29.27 15.77
CA HIS A 8 -19.96 -28.74 15.11
C HIS A 8 -19.17 -27.87 16.11
N ARG A 9 -18.05 -28.41 16.56
CA ARG A 9 -17.06 -27.64 17.32
C ARG A 9 -16.39 -26.63 16.38
N ARG A 10 -16.65 -25.35 16.59
CA ARG A 10 -15.95 -24.21 15.95
C ARG A 10 -14.46 -24.30 16.36
N PRO A 11 -13.49 -24.21 15.42
CA PRO A 11 -12.08 -24.14 15.79
C PRO A 11 -11.80 -22.87 16.60
N PRO A 12 -10.80 -22.86 17.49
CA PRO A 12 -10.52 -21.72 18.36
C PRO A 12 -10.09 -20.51 17.52
N ALA A 13 -10.59 -19.34 17.90
CA ALA A 13 -10.38 -18.02 17.27
C ALA A 13 -8.98 -17.43 17.57
N THR A 14 -7.93 -18.26 17.61
CA THR A 14 -6.59 -17.86 18.06
C THR A 14 -5.67 -17.48 16.89
N THR A 15 -6.05 -17.76 15.64
CA THR A 15 -5.20 -17.55 14.48
C THR A 15 -5.28 -16.11 13.96
N ASP A 16 -6.45 -15.47 14.02
CA ASP A 16 -6.64 -14.12 13.46
C ASP A 16 -5.98 -13.02 14.33
N ALA A 17 -6.10 -13.12 15.66
CA ALA A 17 -5.51 -12.12 16.56
C ALA A 17 -3.96 -12.16 16.55
N ALA A 18 -3.36 -13.36 16.44
CA ALA A 18 -1.92 -13.50 16.34
C ALA A 18 -1.38 -13.01 14.98
N LEU A 19 -2.19 -13.14 13.92
CA LEU A 19 -1.84 -12.64 12.59
C LEU A 19 -1.96 -11.11 12.53
N GLU A 20 -2.98 -10.52 13.15
CA GLU A 20 -3.14 -9.07 13.27
C GLU A 20 -2.03 -8.43 14.11
N GLU A 21 -1.58 -9.11 15.19
CA GLU A 21 -0.48 -8.62 16.01
C GLU A 21 0.87 -8.70 15.28
N LEU A 22 1.08 -9.73 14.43
CA LEU A 22 2.28 -9.87 13.58
C LEU A 22 2.30 -8.88 12.39
N LEU A 23 1.15 -8.49 11.88
CA LEU A 23 1.03 -7.49 10.81
C LEU A 23 1.14 -6.04 11.32
N ALA A 24 1.02 -5.82 12.63
CA ALA A 24 1.13 -4.51 13.27
C ALA A 24 2.56 -4.11 13.64
N GLU A 25 3.53 -5.04 13.61
CA GLU A 25 4.95 -4.74 13.83
C GLU A 25 5.68 -4.60 12.49
N ASP A 26 6.22 -3.41 12.24
CA ASP A 26 6.99 -3.04 11.04
C ASP A 26 8.00 -4.13 10.61
N ALA A 27 7.93 -4.51 9.34
CA ALA A 27 8.90 -5.34 8.62
C ALA A 27 9.23 -6.69 9.30
N VAL A 28 8.22 -7.49 9.58
CA VAL A 28 8.44 -8.89 9.93
C VAL A 28 9.04 -9.61 8.73
N SER A 29 10.32 -9.98 8.82
CA SER A 29 10.96 -10.75 7.74
C SER A 29 10.23 -12.07 7.53
N LEU A 30 10.19 -12.55 6.28
CA LEU A 30 9.56 -13.81 5.93
C LEU A 30 10.10 -14.98 6.79
N ASP A 31 11.37 -14.92 7.20
CA ASP A 31 12.01 -15.89 8.09
C ASP A 31 11.42 -15.86 9.51
N THR A 32 10.99 -14.69 9.99
CA THR A 32 10.30 -14.54 11.28
C THR A 32 8.90 -15.14 11.22
N LEU A 33 8.14 -14.91 10.13
CA LEU A 33 6.84 -15.53 9.90
C LEU A 33 6.94 -17.06 9.79
N VAL A 34 7.91 -17.57 9.04
CA VAL A 34 8.16 -19.01 8.91
C VAL A 34 8.57 -19.64 10.25
N SER A 35 9.39 -18.92 11.04
CA SER A 35 9.81 -19.38 12.37
C SER A 35 8.65 -19.38 13.37
N ALA A 36 7.76 -18.38 13.33
CA ALA A 36 6.56 -18.33 14.16
C ALA A 36 5.59 -19.46 13.84
N LEU A 37 5.33 -19.74 12.57
CA LEU A 37 4.51 -20.87 12.11
C LEU A 37 5.11 -22.23 12.50
N ALA A 38 6.43 -22.34 12.53
CA ALA A 38 7.14 -23.54 12.99
C ALA A 38 7.00 -23.76 14.50
N SER A 39 7.02 -22.69 15.30
CA SER A 39 6.87 -22.76 16.76
C SER A 39 5.46 -23.14 17.22
N GLU A 40 4.44 -22.87 16.43
CA GLU A 40 3.04 -23.24 16.65
C GLU A 40 2.70 -24.71 16.27
N GLY A 41 3.71 -25.51 15.91
CA GLY A 41 3.51 -26.92 15.54
C GLY A 41 2.87 -27.12 14.15
N LEU A 42 2.78 -26.06 13.34
CA LEU A 42 2.33 -26.09 11.94
C LEU A 42 3.45 -26.44 10.98
N ALA A 43 4.67 -26.67 11.50
CA ALA A 43 5.79 -27.16 10.69
C ALA A 43 5.58 -28.64 10.35
N PRO A 44 5.75 -29.04 9.10
CA PRO A 44 5.66 -30.45 8.69
C PRO A 44 6.78 -31.26 9.35
N SER A 45 6.44 -32.46 9.85
CA SER A 45 7.40 -33.39 10.41
C SER A 45 8.56 -33.68 9.46
N PRO A 46 9.80 -33.80 9.96
CA PRO A 46 10.97 -34.08 9.12
C PRO A 46 10.96 -35.54 8.62
N GLY A 47 10.32 -35.77 7.50
CA GLY A 47 10.29 -37.09 6.87
C GLY A 47 9.55 -37.07 5.55
N SER A 48 10.27 -37.19 4.46
CA SER A 48 9.80 -37.43 3.07
C SER A 48 9.22 -36.26 2.24
N HIS A 49 8.99 -35.07 2.77
CA HIS A 49 8.42 -33.94 2.02
C HIS A 49 9.37 -32.74 1.81
N GLY A 50 10.62 -32.78 2.29
CA GLY A 50 11.55 -31.66 2.31
C GLY A 50 11.74 -30.99 0.93
N ALA A 51 11.96 -31.77 -0.12
CA ALA A 51 12.18 -31.22 -1.48
C ALA A 51 10.90 -30.61 -2.11
N LYS A 52 9.70 -31.01 -1.70
CA LYS A 52 8.46 -30.39 -2.18
C LYS A 52 8.18 -29.07 -1.44
N HIS A 53 8.48 -29.03 -0.13
CA HIS A 53 8.33 -27.83 0.69
C HIS A 53 9.36 -26.77 0.34
N GLU A 54 10.61 -27.18 0.09
CA GLU A 54 11.67 -26.26 -0.38
C GLU A 54 11.34 -25.63 -1.74
N ARG A 55 10.82 -26.42 -2.68
CA ARG A 55 10.36 -25.90 -3.98
C ARG A 55 9.10 -25.03 -3.83
N GLY A 56 8.19 -25.36 -2.90
CA GLY A 56 7.03 -24.54 -2.58
C GLY A 56 7.45 -23.20 -1.96
N ARG A 57 8.40 -23.24 -1.02
CA ARG A 57 8.98 -22.04 -0.40
C ARG A 57 9.70 -21.17 -1.43
N ALA A 58 10.53 -21.74 -2.28
CA ALA A 58 11.23 -21.01 -3.34
C ALA A 58 10.24 -20.32 -4.29
N ARG A 59 9.18 -21.01 -4.73
CA ARG A 59 8.14 -20.41 -5.58
C ARG A 59 7.36 -19.30 -4.88
N LEU A 60 7.08 -19.43 -3.58
CA LEU A 60 6.44 -18.36 -2.80
C LEU A 60 7.36 -17.16 -2.65
N LEU A 61 8.66 -17.39 -2.39
CA LEU A 61 9.65 -16.33 -2.32
C LEU A 61 9.84 -15.63 -3.66
N ASP A 62 9.89 -16.38 -4.75
CA ASP A 62 9.96 -15.81 -6.10
C ASP A 62 8.69 -15.00 -6.42
N ALA A 63 7.50 -15.53 -6.11
CA ALA A 63 6.24 -14.82 -6.33
C ALA A 63 6.13 -13.53 -5.49
N VAL A 64 6.58 -13.55 -4.23
CA VAL A 64 6.61 -12.35 -3.36
C VAL A 64 7.68 -11.36 -3.84
N ALA A 65 8.82 -11.85 -4.35
CA ALA A 65 9.86 -10.99 -4.91
C ALA A 65 9.46 -10.35 -6.25
N GLU A 66 8.53 -10.97 -6.98
CA GLU A 66 7.96 -10.44 -8.23
C GLU A 66 6.76 -9.51 -7.99
N THR A 67 6.17 -9.50 -6.77
CA THR A 67 5.02 -8.66 -6.44
C THR A 67 5.51 -7.34 -5.84
N HIS A 68 5.20 -6.25 -6.53
CA HIS A 68 5.49 -4.92 -6.02
C HIS A 68 4.34 -4.41 -5.13
N ARG A 69 4.67 -3.61 -4.13
CA ARG A 69 3.72 -3.14 -3.11
C ARG A 69 2.51 -2.38 -3.63
N PHE A 70 2.50 -1.98 -4.91
CA PHE A 70 1.43 -1.20 -5.54
C PHE A 70 0.86 -1.84 -6.82
N ASP A 71 1.14 -3.14 -7.08
CA ASP A 71 0.68 -3.84 -8.29
C ASP A 71 -0.84 -3.79 -8.47
N ASP A 72 -1.59 -3.89 -7.39
CA ASP A 72 -3.05 -3.81 -7.36
C ASP A 72 -3.60 -2.41 -7.71
N LEU A 73 -2.76 -1.37 -7.67
CA LEU A 73 -3.11 0.00 -8.05
C LEU A 73 -2.66 0.38 -9.48
N GLU A 74 -1.90 -0.48 -10.17
CA GLU A 74 -1.36 -0.21 -11.51
C GLU A 74 -2.45 0.23 -12.50
N ALA A 75 -3.56 -0.52 -12.58
CA ALA A 75 -4.65 -0.21 -13.47
C ALA A 75 -5.32 1.14 -13.14
N THR A 76 -5.41 1.49 -11.86
CA THR A 76 -5.98 2.77 -11.41
C THR A 76 -5.06 3.93 -11.78
N VAL A 77 -3.75 3.80 -11.52
CA VAL A 77 -2.73 4.78 -11.91
C VAL A 77 -2.73 4.98 -13.43
N ALA A 78 -2.74 3.89 -14.22
CA ALA A 78 -2.81 3.94 -15.67
C ALA A 78 -4.04 4.71 -16.16
N SER A 79 -5.19 4.46 -15.56
CA SER A 79 -6.44 5.16 -15.90
C SER A 79 -6.42 6.64 -15.53
N LEU A 80 -5.89 7.01 -14.37
CA LEU A 80 -5.82 8.40 -13.92
C LEU A 80 -4.85 9.22 -14.78
N LEU A 81 -3.69 8.64 -15.10
CA LEU A 81 -2.65 9.30 -15.91
C LEU A 81 -2.88 9.16 -17.41
N ASP A 82 -3.90 8.45 -17.89
CA ASP A 82 -4.15 8.19 -19.31
C ASP A 82 -2.96 7.54 -20.05
N ILE A 83 -2.34 6.54 -19.42
CA ILE A 83 -1.20 5.79 -19.94
C ILE A 83 -1.49 4.28 -19.96
N ASP A 84 -0.63 3.49 -20.61
CA ASP A 84 -0.71 2.04 -20.55
C ASP A 84 -0.27 1.48 -19.19
N ALA A 85 -0.78 0.29 -18.84
CA ALA A 85 -0.49 -0.36 -17.56
C ALA A 85 1.02 -0.60 -17.35
N GLY A 86 1.73 -1.07 -18.37
CA GLY A 86 3.17 -1.30 -18.25
C GLY A 86 3.98 -0.03 -17.96
N ARG A 87 3.52 1.15 -18.45
CA ARG A 87 4.13 2.43 -18.06
C ARG A 87 3.79 2.81 -16.63
N ALA A 88 2.55 2.59 -16.20
CA ALA A 88 2.13 2.81 -14.81
C ALA A 88 2.91 1.92 -13.85
N GLY A 89 3.07 0.62 -14.15
CA GLY A 89 3.86 -0.31 -13.37
C GLY A 89 5.32 0.14 -13.22
N ARG A 90 5.97 0.59 -14.29
CA ARG A 90 7.33 1.15 -14.20
C ARG A 90 7.42 2.37 -13.30
N MET A 91 6.46 3.31 -13.39
CA MET A 91 6.42 4.48 -12.51
C MET A 91 6.26 4.08 -11.04
N LEU A 92 5.42 3.07 -10.75
CA LEU A 92 5.24 2.54 -9.40
C LEU A 92 6.49 1.84 -8.85
N LEU A 93 7.34 1.28 -9.72
CA LEU A 93 8.66 0.77 -9.36
C LEU A 93 9.66 1.92 -9.10
N ASP A 94 9.64 2.94 -9.96
CA ASP A 94 10.59 4.05 -9.89
C ASP A 94 10.46 4.82 -8.56
N ILE A 95 9.24 4.97 -8.00
CA ILE A 95 9.04 5.66 -6.72
C ILE A 95 9.62 4.90 -5.51
N ASP A 96 10.07 3.66 -5.65
CA ASP A 96 10.83 2.95 -4.63
C ASP A 96 12.30 3.37 -4.59
N HIS A 97 12.78 4.06 -5.63
CA HIS A 97 14.13 4.59 -5.69
C HIS A 97 14.20 6.01 -5.13
N GLU A 98 15.10 6.25 -4.17
CA GLU A 98 15.26 7.59 -3.57
C GLU A 98 15.65 8.65 -4.60
N SER A 99 16.35 8.26 -5.67
CA SER A 99 16.74 9.15 -6.76
C SER A 99 15.59 9.68 -7.62
N ALA A 100 14.40 9.11 -7.50
CA ALA A 100 13.20 9.59 -8.21
C ALA A 100 12.55 10.81 -7.52
N TRP A 101 12.94 11.10 -6.28
CA TRP A 101 12.31 12.11 -5.46
C TRP A 101 13.10 13.41 -5.41
N GLU A 102 12.39 14.50 -5.56
CA GLU A 102 12.87 15.87 -5.39
C GLU A 102 12.31 16.47 -4.10
N SER A 103 12.95 17.55 -3.61
CA SER A 103 12.45 18.28 -2.44
C SER A 103 11.10 18.92 -2.74
N GLY A 104 10.13 18.69 -1.87
CA GLY A 104 8.81 19.30 -1.93
C GLY A 104 8.73 20.66 -1.22
N PRO A 105 7.51 21.15 -0.96
CA PRO A 105 7.27 22.50 -0.40
C PRO A 105 7.74 22.66 1.05
N ASN A 106 8.02 21.57 1.76
CA ASN A 106 8.62 21.61 3.09
C ASN A 106 9.51 20.36 3.30
N PRO A 107 10.31 20.31 4.38
CA PRO A 107 11.25 19.19 4.62
C PRO A 107 10.62 17.82 4.80
N ALA A 108 9.32 17.75 5.13
CA ALA A 108 8.61 16.48 5.28
C ALA A 108 8.09 15.94 3.93
N CYS A 109 8.08 16.77 2.88
CA CYS A 109 7.51 16.46 1.58
C CYS A 109 8.59 16.18 0.54
N SER A 110 8.36 15.18 -0.30
CA SER A 110 9.12 14.91 -1.52
C SER A 110 8.16 14.71 -2.69
N ILE A 111 8.55 15.09 -3.88
CA ILE A 111 7.75 15.03 -5.11
C ILE A 111 8.51 14.25 -6.17
N CYS A 112 7.81 13.39 -6.90
CA CYS A 112 8.30 12.72 -8.09
C CYS A 112 7.37 13.12 -9.25
N HIS A 113 7.80 14.05 -10.10
CA HIS A 113 7.02 14.49 -11.26
C HIS A 113 6.95 13.36 -12.29
N VAL A 114 5.76 13.17 -12.86
CA VAL A 114 5.54 12.21 -13.94
C VAL A 114 4.72 12.87 -15.06
N GLU A 115 4.92 12.39 -16.27
CA GLU A 115 4.12 12.85 -17.41
C GLU A 115 2.99 11.88 -17.67
N GLY A 116 1.76 12.37 -17.68
CA GLY A 116 0.58 11.65 -18.11
C GLY A 116 0.42 11.57 -19.63
N GLY A 117 -0.66 10.95 -20.08
CA GLY A 117 -1.05 10.85 -21.47
C GLY A 117 -1.86 12.07 -21.94
N PRO A 118 -2.41 12.00 -23.17
CA PRO A 118 -3.04 13.14 -23.82
C PRO A 118 -4.19 13.80 -23.05
N ARG A 119 -4.97 13.04 -22.26
CA ARG A 119 -6.10 13.60 -21.50
C ARG A 119 -5.69 14.47 -20.32
N VAL A 120 -4.46 14.31 -19.84
CA VAL A 120 -3.93 15.03 -18.67
C VAL A 120 -2.66 15.82 -19.00
N HIS A 121 -2.38 16.08 -20.29
CA HIS A 121 -1.15 16.74 -20.74
C HIS A 121 -1.02 18.19 -20.24
N ASP A 122 -2.12 18.85 -19.90
CA ASP A 122 -2.13 20.21 -19.36
C ASP A 122 -2.16 20.21 -17.80
N ALA A 123 -2.22 19.04 -17.16
CA ALA A 123 -2.20 18.92 -15.72
C ALA A 123 -0.77 18.76 -15.18
N VAL A 124 -0.54 19.25 -13.98
CA VAL A 124 0.64 18.89 -13.20
C VAL A 124 0.37 17.55 -12.55
N THR A 125 1.15 16.52 -12.88
CA THR A 125 0.97 15.19 -12.36
C THR A 125 2.24 14.70 -11.67
N GLY A 126 2.09 13.97 -10.56
CA GLY A 126 3.22 13.45 -9.81
C GLY A 126 2.82 12.61 -8.61
N PHE A 127 3.80 11.88 -8.12
CA PHE A 127 3.70 11.24 -6.81
C PHE A 127 4.24 12.21 -5.75
N VAL A 128 3.59 12.20 -4.59
CA VAL A 128 4.01 12.96 -3.42
C VAL A 128 4.20 11.99 -2.27
N ARG A 129 5.31 12.15 -1.54
CA ARG A 129 5.62 11.40 -0.33
C ARG A 129 5.76 12.37 0.84
N ILE A 130 5.06 12.09 1.94
CA ILE A 130 5.11 12.90 3.17
C ILE A 130 5.44 11.99 4.35
N SER A 131 6.44 12.38 5.12
CA SER A 131 6.86 11.64 6.32
C SER A 131 5.77 11.64 7.39
N PRO A 132 5.74 10.63 8.31
CA PRO A 132 4.85 10.60 9.45
C PRO A 132 4.94 11.89 10.27
N GLY A 133 3.78 12.41 10.73
CA GLY A 133 3.69 13.68 11.44
C GLY A 133 3.87 14.92 10.55
N GLY A 134 4.15 14.74 9.27
CA GLY A 134 4.24 15.82 8.28
C GLY A 134 2.86 16.29 7.82
N HIS A 135 2.87 17.39 7.07
CA HIS A 135 1.67 17.98 6.48
C HIS A 135 2.00 18.54 5.09
N PHE A 136 1.00 18.63 4.22
CA PHE A 136 1.08 19.43 3.02
C PHE A 136 0.57 20.84 3.35
N PRO A 137 1.31 21.92 2.97
CA PRO A 137 0.94 23.28 3.33
C PRO A 137 -0.38 23.69 2.69
N ASP A 138 -0.95 24.78 3.21
CA ASP A 138 -2.15 25.40 2.64
C ASP A 138 -1.89 25.82 1.19
N HIS A 139 -2.77 25.41 0.28
CA HIS A 139 -2.65 25.68 -1.15
C HIS A 139 -4.03 25.79 -1.80
N GLU A 140 -4.06 26.53 -2.91
CA GLU A 140 -5.26 26.70 -3.75
C GLU A 140 -5.14 25.84 -5.01
N HIS A 141 -6.23 25.16 -5.36
CA HIS A 141 -6.30 24.37 -6.60
C HIS A 141 -6.66 25.25 -7.78
N LEU A 142 -5.75 25.41 -8.72
CA LEU A 142 -6.00 26.16 -9.97
C LEU A 142 -6.89 25.39 -10.94
N GLY A 143 -6.94 24.05 -10.83
CA GLY A 143 -7.79 23.13 -11.57
C GLY A 143 -8.44 22.11 -10.63
N ASP A 144 -9.25 21.21 -11.18
CA ASP A 144 -9.76 20.06 -10.42
C ASP A 144 -8.59 19.15 -10.06
N GLU A 145 -8.43 18.82 -8.77
CA GLU A 145 -7.45 17.87 -8.30
C GLU A 145 -8.06 16.50 -8.06
N THR A 146 -7.34 15.46 -8.43
CA THR A 146 -7.68 14.08 -8.10
C THR A 146 -6.48 13.42 -7.41
N VAL A 147 -6.66 12.98 -6.18
CA VAL A 147 -5.64 12.29 -5.37
C VAL A 147 -6.00 10.81 -5.27
N LEU A 148 -5.07 9.92 -5.60
CA LEU A 148 -5.11 8.50 -5.27
C LEU A 148 -4.07 8.22 -4.19
N VAL A 149 -4.50 7.80 -3.01
CA VAL A 149 -3.58 7.38 -1.94
C VAL A 149 -3.05 5.97 -2.26
N LEU A 150 -1.73 5.83 -2.34
CA LEU A 150 -1.05 4.55 -2.57
C LEU A 150 -0.67 3.88 -1.25
N GLN A 151 -0.23 4.66 -0.26
CA GLN A 151 0.21 4.19 1.05
C GLN A 151 -0.14 5.20 2.14
N GLY A 152 -0.40 4.69 3.35
CA GLY A 152 -0.74 5.52 4.50
C GLY A 152 -2.13 6.13 4.38
N ALA A 153 -2.35 7.24 5.05
CA ALA A 153 -3.58 8.01 4.97
C ALA A 153 -3.31 9.51 5.17
N LEU A 154 -4.16 10.35 4.60
CA LEU A 154 -4.21 11.78 4.89
C LEU A 154 -5.45 12.11 5.71
N ARG A 155 -5.32 13.11 6.59
CA ARG A 155 -6.45 13.75 7.29
C ARG A 155 -6.56 15.19 6.84
N ASP A 156 -7.68 15.50 6.22
CA ASP A 156 -8.02 16.87 5.79
C ASP A 156 -8.49 17.73 6.98
N VAL A 157 -8.49 19.05 6.80
CA VAL A 157 -8.94 20.03 7.83
C VAL A 157 -10.40 19.84 8.23
N ASP A 158 -11.25 19.29 7.37
CA ASP A 158 -12.65 18.98 7.69
C ASP A 158 -12.81 17.69 8.52
N GLY A 159 -11.69 17.02 8.85
CA GLY A 159 -11.64 15.78 9.62
C GLY A 159 -11.83 14.52 8.77
N SER A 160 -12.06 14.63 7.47
CA SER A 160 -12.13 13.48 6.57
C SER A 160 -10.78 12.80 6.47
N VAL A 161 -10.80 11.47 6.35
CA VAL A 161 -9.59 10.65 6.19
C VAL A 161 -9.68 9.88 4.88
N VAL A 162 -8.59 9.93 4.11
CA VAL A 162 -8.47 9.20 2.84
C VAL A 162 -7.29 8.24 2.98
N GLY A 163 -7.55 6.95 2.93
CA GLY A 163 -6.58 5.88 3.10
C GLY A 163 -6.13 5.24 1.78
N ALA A 164 -5.21 4.29 1.88
CA ALA A 164 -4.66 3.56 0.73
C ALA A 164 -5.76 2.95 -0.15
N GLY A 165 -5.60 3.06 -1.47
CA GLY A 165 -6.56 2.63 -2.49
C GLY A 165 -7.74 3.58 -2.70
N GLN A 166 -7.90 4.62 -1.88
CA GLN A 166 -9.01 5.57 -2.00
C GLN A 166 -8.65 6.78 -2.87
N ILE A 167 -9.67 7.34 -3.49
CA ILE A 167 -9.56 8.54 -4.32
C ILE A 167 -10.31 9.70 -3.65
N ALA A 168 -9.64 10.84 -3.51
CA ALA A 168 -10.24 12.12 -3.16
C ALA A 168 -10.26 13.04 -4.39
N ARG A 169 -11.23 13.98 -4.41
CA ARG A 169 -11.33 15.02 -5.44
C ARG A 169 -11.58 16.36 -4.78
N LYS A 170 -10.88 17.38 -5.31
CA LYS A 170 -11.05 18.77 -4.89
C LYS A 170 -11.35 19.62 -6.13
N PRO A 171 -12.37 20.48 -6.10
CA PRO A 171 -12.71 21.33 -7.22
C PRO A 171 -11.72 22.49 -7.36
N ALA A 172 -11.59 23.01 -8.57
CA ALA A 172 -10.87 24.24 -8.84
C ALA A 172 -11.34 25.40 -7.94
N GLY A 173 -10.42 26.24 -7.47
CA GLY A 173 -10.67 27.36 -6.56
C GLY A 173 -10.88 26.95 -5.10
N SER A 174 -10.82 25.68 -4.76
CA SER A 174 -10.80 25.24 -3.35
C SER A 174 -9.41 25.36 -2.76
N SER A 175 -9.32 25.60 -1.45
CA SER A 175 -8.06 25.62 -0.70
C SER A 175 -8.15 24.67 0.46
N HIS A 176 -7.07 23.98 0.76
CA HIS A 176 -6.96 23.18 1.96
C HIS A 176 -5.49 22.92 2.37
N THR A 177 -5.34 22.40 3.55
CA THR A 177 -4.14 21.73 4.06
C THR A 177 -4.54 20.37 4.59
N PHE A 178 -3.63 19.43 4.64
CA PHE A 178 -3.86 18.12 5.26
C PHE A 178 -2.59 17.59 5.93
N ALA A 179 -2.77 16.71 6.89
CA ALA A 179 -1.67 16.06 7.62
C ALA A 179 -1.66 14.55 7.34
N VAL A 180 -0.50 13.94 7.54
CA VAL A 180 -0.37 12.48 7.54
C VAL A 180 -1.11 11.91 8.75
N GLU A 181 -1.94 10.92 8.50
CA GLU A 181 -2.65 10.17 9.53
C GLU A 181 -1.92 8.87 9.83
N GLY A 182 -1.60 8.64 11.12
CA GLY A 182 -0.89 7.45 11.60
C GLY A 182 0.63 7.53 11.42
N ASP A 183 1.29 6.37 11.56
CA ASP A 183 2.74 6.26 11.68
C ASP A 183 3.44 5.83 10.36
N LEU A 184 2.66 5.57 9.31
CA LEU A 184 3.21 5.26 7.99
C LEU A 184 3.40 6.53 7.16
N PRO A 185 4.45 6.61 6.33
CA PRO A 185 4.56 7.67 5.34
C PRO A 185 3.35 7.65 4.40
N LEU A 186 2.80 8.83 4.11
CA LEU A 186 1.80 9.00 3.08
C LEU A 186 2.48 9.00 1.71
N VAL A 187 1.99 8.19 0.78
CA VAL A 187 2.37 8.25 -0.64
C VAL A 187 1.09 8.34 -1.46
N TYR A 188 1.01 9.32 -2.34
CA TYR A 188 -0.17 9.50 -3.21
C TYR A 188 0.23 10.00 -4.59
N LEU A 189 -0.64 9.75 -5.58
CA LEU A 189 -0.63 10.35 -6.91
C LEU A 189 -1.61 11.53 -6.94
N ALA A 190 -1.20 12.66 -7.48
CA ALA A 190 -2.04 13.82 -7.77
C ALA A 190 -1.86 14.25 -9.24
#